data_b42da1787c29c7dec6a0d39a9786f71d
#
_entry.id   b42da1787c29c7dec6a0d39a9786f71d
#
_cell.length_a   1.000
_cell.length_b   1.000
_cell.length_c   1.000
_cell.angle_alpha   90.00
_cell.angle_beta   90.00
_cell.angle_gamma   90.00
#
_symmetry.space_group_name_H-M   'P 1'
#
loop_
_entity.id
_entity.type
_entity.pdbx_description
1 polymer ?
#
loop_
_entity_poly.entity_id
_entity_poly.type
_entity_poly.pdbx_seq_one_letter_code
_entity_poly.pdbx_strand_id
1 'polypeptide(L)'
;MIAVPEPGLTEREIIERAVALRPVLLERQAETERLTHYPEETHEDFLRAGFYRILQPRRYGGHEFGLPAFYRVVVEIARGCPSTGWALSLTAAHVLQVSAVFEEKAQDEVFGADGDFRAASTVAPIGVARADGPDHVVLDGTWPYSSGAPYSTHYVGQTLRAPDKPGDPPGPPVLFVAPRSAWTVLDDWHGVLGLRGTGSNSIRMEQARVPAYLTREASLLDLPVEGGSVGSKLHGNPMYAGRALSFFHGELAAIMIGTAYAAADEYARIVAARPLLLEPDRTRADLHDYQRHLGEALGMIHLAEAALRQSAEDWMDACRRNVSGEAPFTVAEDNRLALTFLNAGRTAWDVLQGTLFRTAGSRHARDGERMQRYFRDAATYWTHVGPSMYEPLVRRVGCDTLGLPSEHIALIP
;
A
#
# COMPACT_ATOMS: atom_id res chain seq x y z
N MET A 1 19.58 19.12 -6.68
CA MET A 1 18.60 18.46 -7.57
C MET A 1 19.23 17.20 -8.12
N ILE A 2 18.61 16.05 -7.90
CA ILE A 2 19.09 14.74 -8.40
C ILE A 2 18.52 14.52 -9.80
N ALA A 3 19.35 14.02 -10.73
CA ALA A 3 18.87 13.73 -12.08
C ALA A 3 17.83 12.60 -12.08
N VAL A 4 16.72 12.80 -12.80
CA VAL A 4 15.75 11.72 -13.05
C VAL A 4 16.43 10.68 -13.95
N PRO A 5 16.50 9.40 -13.56
CA PRO A 5 17.22 8.39 -14.33
C PRO A 5 16.73 8.25 -15.78
N GLU A 6 15.43 8.35 -15.98
CA GLU A 6 14.77 8.27 -17.29
C GLU A 6 13.79 9.45 -17.46
N PRO A 7 14.27 10.65 -17.83
CA PRO A 7 13.44 11.85 -17.88
C PRO A 7 12.28 11.79 -18.89
N GLY A 8 12.40 10.91 -19.91
CA GLY A 8 11.37 10.70 -20.94
C GLY A 8 10.40 9.57 -20.66
N LEU A 9 10.55 8.84 -19.53
CA LEU A 9 9.63 7.76 -19.17
C LEU A 9 8.20 8.31 -18.98
N THR A 10 7.23 7.61 -19.54
CA THR A 10 5.80 7.96 -19.43
C THR A 10 5.06 7.03 -18.48
N GLU A 11 3.89 7.48 -17.98
CA GLU A 11 3.01 6.64 -17.16
C GLU A 11 2.58 5.36 -17.87
N ARG A 12 2.36 5.42 -19.19
CA ARG A 12 2.02 4.25 -19.99
C ARG A 12 3.17 3.24 -20.00
N GLU A 13 4.40 3.68 -20.24
CA GLU A 13 5.56 2.79 -20.33
C GLU A 13 5.89 2.13 -18.99
N ILE A 14 5.75 2.84 -17.84
CA ILE A 14 5.99 2.21 -16.54
C ILE A 14 4.92 1.16 -16.21
N ILE A 15 3.67 1.36 -16.64
CA ILE A 15 2.60 0.36 -16.53
C ILE A 15 2.92 -0.85 -17.45
N GLU A 16 3.36 -0.62 -18.67
CA GLU A 16 3.77 -1.69 -19.60
C GLU A 16 4.93 -2.53 -19.03
N ARG A 17 5.88 -1.93 -18.31
CA ARG A 17 6.93 -2.65 -17.57
C ARG A 17 6.35 -3.56 -16.49
N ALA A 18 5.34 -3.09 -15.74
CA ALA A 18 4.67 -3.92 -14.73
C ALA A 18 3.93 -5.10 -15.37
N VAL A 19 3.24 -4.87 -16.49
CA VAL A 19 2.59 -5.94 -17.27
C VAL A 19 3.62 -6.98 -17.75
N ALA A 20 4.78 -6.54 -18.24
CA ALA A 20 5.83 -7.43 -18.71
C ALA A 20 6.46 -8.29 -17.59
N LEU A 21 6.46 -7.82 -16.34
CA LEU A 21 6.98 -8.58 -15.19
C LEU A 21 6.01 -9.64 -14.65
N ARG A 22 4.71 -9.60 -14.97
CA ARG A 22 3.72 -10.55 -14.45
C ARG A 22 4.12 -12.03 -14.60
N PRO A 23 4.56 -12.52 -15.77
CA PRO A 23 4.95 -13.92 -15.93
C PRO A 23 6.12 -14.31 -15.02
N VAL A 24 7.12 -13.44 -14.88
CA VAL A 24 8.29 -13.66 -14.03
C VAL A 24 7.89 -13.75 -12.57
N LEU A 25 7.04 -12.82 -12.10
CA LEU A 25 6.54 -12.83 -10.73
C LEU A 25 5.69 -14.07 -10.43
N LEU A 26 4.88 -14.51 -11.40
CA LEU A 26 4.07 -15.72 -11.31
C LEU A 26 4.94 -16.98 -11.10
N GLU A 27 6.08 -17.06 -11.73
CA GLU A 27 7.05 -18.16 -11.56
C GLU A 27 7.75 -18.10 -10.20
N ARG A 28 8.06 -16.90 -9.72
CA ARG A 28 8.77 -16.68 -8.45
C ARG A 28 7.89 -16.78 -7.19
N GLN A 29 6.57 -16.95 -7.30
CA GLN A 29 5.65 -16.95 -6.14
C GLN A 29 6.03 -17.94 -5.04
N ALA A 30 6.41 -19.17 -5.39
CA ALA A 30 6.78 -20.21 -4.42
C ALA A 30 8.08 -19.86 -3.68
N GLU A 31 9.03 -19.28 -4.39
CA GLU A 31 10.29 -18.81 -3.80
C GLU A 31 10.05 -17.60 -2.88
N THR A 32 9.22 -16.65 -3.30
CA THR A 32 8.81 -15.50 -2.49
C THR A 32 8.20 -15.94 -1.15
N GLU A 33 7.32 -16.94 -1.14
CA GLU A 33 6.80 -17.50 0.13
C GLU A 33 7.90 -18.18 0.98
N ARG A 34 8.80 -18.91 0.34
CA ARG A 34 9.90 -19.62 1.04
C ARG A 34 10.91 -18.67 1.69
N LEU A 35 11.21 -17.56 1.00
CA LEU A 35 12.12 -16.52 1.49
C LEU A 35 11.47 -15.58 2.50
N THR A 36 10.14 -15.62 2.64
CA THR A 36 9.32 -14.67 3.40
C THR A 36 9.31 -13.22 2.86
N HIS A 37 10.00 -12.98 1.77
CA HIS A 37 10.05 -11.74 0.98
C HIS A 37 10.38 -12.07 -0.47
N TYR A 38 10.18 -11.11 -1.40
CA TYR A 38 10.55 -11.36 -2.80
C TYR A 38 12.07 -11.49 -2.96
N PRO A 39 12.56 -12.31 -3.93
CA PRO A 39 13.98 -12.54 -4.12
C PRO A 39 14.71 -11.28 -4.64
N GLU A 40 16.04 -11.27 -4.49
CA GLU A 40 16.93 -10.16 -4.88
C GLU A 40 16.75 -9.75 -6.34
N GLU A 41 16.60 -10.73 -7.23
CA GLU A 41 16.39 -10.49 -8.67
C GLU A 41 15.08 -9.70 -8.92
N THR A 42 14.06 -9.89 -8.08
CA THR A 42 12.83 -9.11 -8.18
C THR A 42 13.04 -7.67 -7.68
N HIS A 43 13.85 -7.50 -6.64
CA HIS A 43 14.26 -6.18 -6.17
C HIS A 43 15.00 -5.41 -7.26
N GLU A 44 15.97 -6.06 -7.92
CA GLU A 44 16.69 -5.45 -9.03
C GLU A 44 15.79 -5.13 -10.23
N ASP A 45 14.82 -6.01 -10.55
CA ASP A 45 13.80 -5.74 -11.58
C ASP A 45 13.02 -4.45 -11.26
N PHE A 46 12.64 -4.24 -9.99
CA PHE A 46 11.92 -3.05 -9.55
C PHE A 46 12.77 -1.78 -9.61
N LEU A 47 14.05 -1.87 -9.25
CA LEU A 47 15.01 -0.76 -9.40
C LEU A 47 15.16 -0.37 -10.87
N ARG A 48 15.40 -1.35 -11.76
CA ARG A 48 15.51 -1.12 -13.21
C ARG A 48 14.24 -0.57 -13.83
N ALA A 49 13.07 -1.03 -13.35
CA ALA A 49 11.78 -0.56 -13.84
C ALA A 49 11.39 0.85 -13.34
N GLY A 50 12.06 1.37 -12.32
CA GLY A 50 11.77 2.69 -11.73
C GLY A 50 10.56 2.70 -10.78
N PHE A 51 10.07 1.55 -10.32
CA PHE A 51 8.81 1.46 -9.57
C PHE A 51 8.85 2.17 -8.21
N TYR A 52 10.00 2.20 -7.54
CA TYR A 52 10.14 2.93 -6.27
C TYR A 52 10.11 4.46 -6.43
N ARG A 53 10.27 4.96 -7.67
CA ARG A 53 10.38 6.39 -7.98
C ARG A 53 9.09 7.00 -8.56
N ILE A 54 8.01 6.22 -8.65
CA ILE A 54 6.74 6.66 -9.28
C ILE A 54 6.19 7.93 -8.63
N LEU A 55 6.07 7.95 -7.30
CA LEU A 55 5.51 9.07 -6.53
C LEU A 55 6.56 10.03 -5.99
N GLN A 56 7.85 9.73 -6.20
CA GLN A 56 8.96 10.52 -5.66
C GLN A 56 9.10 11.85 -6.40
N PRO A 57 9.45 12.95 -5.66
CA PRO A 57 9.64 14.26 -6.29
C PRO A 57 10.74 14.25 -7.36
N ARG A 58 10.50 14.95 -8.48
CA ARG A 58 11.49 15.14 -9.55
C ARG A 58 12.78 15.76 -9.06
N ARG A 59 12.69 16.67 -8.07
CA ARG A 59 13.84 17.27 -7.40
C ARG A 59 14.82 16.21 -6.88
N TYR A 60 14.31 15.06 -6.46
CA TYR A 60 15.07 13.95 -5.89
C TYR A 60 15.15 12.73 -6.83
N GLY A 61 15.06 12.96 -8.14
CA GLY A 61 15.21 11.92 -9.15
C GLY A 61 13.98 11.01 -9.33
N GLY A 62 12.80 11.44 -8.87
CA GLY A 62 11.54 10.73 -9.05
C GLY A 62 10.81 11.12 -10.34
N HIS A 63 9.75 10.40 -10.66
CA HIS A 63 8.93 10.63 -11.85
C HIS A 63 7.75 11.56 -11.58
N GLU A 64 7.26 11.68 -10.34
CA GLU A 64 6.05 12.42 -9.96
C GLU A 64 4.81 12.01 -10.76
N PHE A 65 4.69 10.74 -11.09
CA PHE A 65 3.47 10.22 -11.67
C PHE A 65 2.36 10.20 -10.61
N GLY A 66 1.11 10.37 -11.05
CA GLY A 66 -0.02 10.43 -10.14
C GLY A 66 -0.44 9.06 -9.58
N LEU A 67 -1.42 9.08 -8.66
CA LEU A 67 -1.98 7.86 -8.08
C LEU A 67 -2.58 6.90 -9.12
N PRO A 68 -3.21 7.35 -10.22
CA PRO A 68 -3.73 6.45 -11.26
C PRO A 68 -2.66 5.54 -11.83
N ALA A 69 -1.47 6.06 -12.14
CA ALA A 69 -0.35 5.29 -12.65
C ALA A 69 0.23 4.35 -11.58
N PHE A 70 0.40 4.86 -10.35
CA PHE A 70 0.91 4.07 -9.23
C PHE A 70 0.00 2.87 -8.92
N TYR A 71 -1.30 3.09 -8.73
CA TYR A 71 -2.22 2.00 -8.43
C TYR A 71 -2.32 1.00 -9.59
N ARG A 72 -2.22 1.47 -10.85
CA ARG A 72 -2.19 0.56 -11.99
C ARG A 72 -0.96 -0.35 -11.97
N VAL A 73 0.22 0.17 -11.67
CA VAL A 73 1.44 -0.64 -11.47
C VAL A 73 1.22 -1.66 -10.35
N VAL A 74 0.67 -1.24 -9.20
CA VAL A 74 0.39 -2.13 -8.07
C VAL A 74 -0.56 -3.27 -8.46
N VAL A 75 -1.66 -2.96 -9.19
CA VAL A 75 -2.58 -3.99 -9.70
C VAL A 75 -1.84 -5.03 -10.54
N GLU A 76 -0.97 -4.60 -11.46
CA GLU A 76 -0.26 -5.51 -12.37
C GLU A 76 0.78 -6.37 -11.63
N ILE A 77 1.50 -5.80 -10.66
CA ILE A 77 2.47 -6.55 -9.84
C ILE A 77 1.76 -7.55 -8.93
N ALA A 78 0.66 -7.15 -8.28
CA ALA A 78 -0.15 -8.04 -7.44
C ALA A 78 -0.82 -9.17 -8.26
N ARG A 79 -1.19 -8.91 -9.52
CA ARG A 79 -1.66 -9.94 -10.45
C ARG A 79 -0.57 -10.97 -10.78
N GLY A 80 0.70 -10.58 -10.79
CA GLY A 80 1.83 -11.51 -10.88
C GLY A 80 2.11 -12.25 -9.58
N CYS A 81 2.12 -11.54 -8.44
CA CYS A 81 2.32 -12.10 -7.10
C CYS A 81 1.73 -11.15 -6.03
N PRO A 82 0.65 -11.54 -5.33
CA PRO A 82 0.01 -10.69 -4.31
C PRO A 82 0.95 -10.20 -3.21
N SER A 83 1.76 -11.08 -2.64
CA SER A 83 2.74 -10.72 -1.60
C SER A 83 3.78 -9.71 -2.10
N THR A 84 4.26 -9.88 -3.33
CA THR A 84 5.22 -8.95 -3.97
C THR A 84 4.57 -7.60 -4.26
N GLY A 85 3.31 -7.59 -4.74
CA GLY A 85 2.53 -6.37 -4.96
C GLY A 85 2.29 -5.61 -3.66
N TRP A 86 2.01 -6.32 -2.57
CA TRP A 86 1.88 -5.76 -1.23
C TRP A 86 3.17 -5.05 -0.79
N ALA A 87 4.29 -5.76 -0.84
CA ALA A 87 5.56 -5.21 -0.39
C ALA A 87 6.02 -4.01 -1.23
N LEU A 88 5.89 -4.08 -2.57
CA LEU A 88 6.21 -2.96 -3.46
C LEU A 88 5.33 -1.74 -3.14
N SER A 89 4.00 -1.95 -3.08
CA SER A 89 3.06 -0.85 -2.84
C SER A 89 3.43 -0.07 -1.59
N LEU A 90 3.54 -0.76 -0.45
CA LEU A 90 3.79 -0.10 0.82
C LEU A 90 5.18 0.56 0.88
N THR A 91 6.23 -0.08 0.35
CA THR A 91 7.58 0.52 0.38
C THR A 91 7.76 1.71 -0.55
N ALA A 92 7.05 1.76 -1.68
CA ALA A 92 7.09 2.86 -2.63
C ALA A 92 6.14 4.00 -2.25
N ALA A 93 5.04 3.71 -1.54
CA ALA A 93 4.01 4.69 -1.20
C ALA A 93 4.44 5.72 -0.15
N HIS A 94 5.25 5.31 0.82
CA HIS A 94 5.62 6.18 1.96
C HIS A 94 6.48 7.39 1.57
N VAL A 95 7.00 7.43 0.35
CA VAL A 95 7.64 8.62 -0.21
C VAL A 95 6.68 9.81 -0.22
N LEU A 96 5.38 9.57 -0.41
CA LEU A 96 4.36 10.63 -0.46
C LEU A 96 4.27 11.36 0.89
N GLN A 97 4.26 10.62 2.02
CA GLN A 97 4.18 11.19 3.37
C GLN A 97 5.44 11.99 3.70
N VAL A 98 6.62 11.42 3.40
CA VAL A 98 7.89 12.11 3.63
C VAL A 98 7.94 13.42 2.83
N SER A 99 7.61 13.36 1.55
CA SER A 99 7.62 14.52 0.67
C SER A 99 6.56 15.56 1.05
N ALA A 100 5.41 15.13 1.61
CA ALA A 100 4.33 16.04 2.00
C ALA A 100 4.64 16.83 3.28
N VAL A 101 5.27 16.20 4.27
CA VAL A 101 5.27 16.66 5.66
C VAL A 101 6.60 17.26 6.11
N PHE A 102 7.72 16.70 5.65
CA PHE A 102 9.04 17.11 6.14
C PHE A 102 9.60 18.29 5.38
N GLU A 103 10.33 19.16 6.10
CA GLU A 103 11.01 20.33 5.53
C GLU A 103 12.14 19.92 4.58
N GLU A 104 12.57 20.84 3.71
CA GLU A 104 13.61 20.62 2.70
C GLU A 104 14.88 19.95 3.26
N LYS A 105 15.37 20.42 4.41
CA LYS A 105 16.57 19.85 5.07
C LYS A 105 16.42 18.35 5.36
N ALA A 106 15.25 17.93 5.84
CA ALA A 106 14.97 16.53 6.11
C ALA A 106 14.90 15.72 4.82
N GLN A 107 14.22 16.26 3.81
CA GLN A 107 14.12 15.61 2.51
C GLN A 107 15.48 15.49 1.80
N ASP A 108 16.32 16.52 1.86
CA ASP A 108 17.68 16.49 1.30
C ASP A 108 18.53 15.36 1.93
N GLU A 109 18.39 15.13 3.25
CA GLU A 109 19.08 14.01 3.92
C GLU A 109 18.48 12.66 3.56
N VAL A 110 17.14 12.53 3.61
CA VAL A 110 16.43 11.26 3.38
C VAL A 110 16.65 10.76 1.96
N PHE A 111 16.58 11.63 0.96
CA PHE A 111 16.80 11.24 -0.43
C PHE A 111 18.29 11.13 -0.78
N GLY A 112 19.19 11.71 0.01
CA GLY A 112 20.62 11.61 -0.18
C GLY A 112 21.10 12.11 -1.55
N ALA A 113 22.20 11.52 -2.04
CA ALA A 113 22.83 11.94 -3.29
C ALA A 113 22.23 11.29 -4.55
N ASP A 114 21.57 10.16 -4.41
CA ASP A 114 21.09 9.30 -5.53
C ASP A 114 19.56 9.15 -5.57
N GLY A 115 18.83 9.66 -4.57
CA GLY A 115 17.39 9.58 -4.47
C GLY A 115 16.89 8.15 -4.22
N ASP A 116 17.69 7.29 -3.62
CA ASP A 116 17.29 5.92 -3.31
C ASP A 116 16.48 5.86 -2.02
N PHE A 117 15.16 5.88 -2.17
CA PHE A 117 14.22 5.85 -1.04
C PHE A 117 13.21 4.72 -1.18
N ARG A 118 13.15 3.89 -0.16
CA ARG A 118 12.14 2.84 0.07
C ARG A 118 11.91 2.76 1.56
N ALA A 119 10.66 2.80 2.02
CA ALA A 119 10.41 2.82 3.44
C ALA A 119 9.36 1.80 3.86
N ALA A 120 9.69 0.91 4.78
CA ALA A 120 8.72 0.18 5.56
C ALA A 120 8.03 1.13 6.56
N SER A 121 6.81 0.77 6.97
CA SER A 121 6.03 1.56 7.94
C SER A 121 5.02 0.71 8.69
N THR A 122 4.59 1.25 9.84
CA THR A 122 3.43 0.76 10.59
C THR A 122 2.61 1.97 11.06
N VAL A 123 1.29 1.91 10.85
CA VAL A 123 0.37 3.00 11.20
C VAL A 123 0.24 3.22 12.71
N ALA A 124 0.38 2.15 13.52
CA ALA A 124 0.21 2.24 14.97
C ALA A 124 1.32 3.09 15.63
N PRO A 125 0.98 4.05 16.51
CA PRO A 125 1.95 4.85 17.25
C PRO A 125 2.57 4.04 18.40
N ILE A 126 3.49 3.15 18.05
CA ILE A 126 4.17 2.25 18.99
C ILE A 126 5.51 2.88 19.43
N GLY A 127 6.01 2.48 20.60
CA GLY A 127 7.27 2.98 21.12
C GLY A 127 7.18 4.40 21.71
N VAL A 128 8.31 5.01 21.94
CA VAL A 128 8.43 6.36 22.53
C VAL A 128 9.49 7.20 21.85
N ALA A 129 9.21 8.51 21.73
CA ALA A 129 10.16 9.53 21.34
C ALA A 129 10.51 10.40 22.54
N ARG A 130 11.80 10.57 22.82
CA ARG A 130 12.31 11.46 23.89
C ARG A 130 13.24 12.51 23.30
N ALA A 131 13.04 13.75 23.68
CA ALA A 131 14.00 14.80 23.31
C ALA A 131 15.39 14.49 23.92
N ASP A 132 16.44 14.67 23.12
CA ASP A 132 17.85 14.59 23.53
C ASP A 132 18.53 15.89 23.13
N GLY A 133 18.29 16.91 23.94
CA GLY A 133 18.65 18.32 23.66
C GLY A 133 17.76 18.92 22.55
N PRO A 134 18.19 20.06 21.97
CA PRO A 134 17.41 20.77 20.97
C PRO A 134 17.47 20.14 19.56
N ASP A 135 18.52 19.38 19.27
CA ASP A 135 18.85 18.94 17.91
C ASP A 135 18.56 17.47 17.64
N HIS A 136 18.22 16.67 18.65
CA HIS A 136 18.05 15.23 18.52
C HIS A 136 16.85 14.71 19.29
N VAL A 137 16.36 13.56 18.80
CA VAL A 137 15.32 12.74 19.44
C VAL A 137 15.84 11.31 19.54
N VAL A 138 15.59 10.66 20.67
CA VAL A 138 15.84 9.24 20.87
C VAL A 138 14.53 8.47 20.64
N LEU A 139 14.56 7.52 19.74
CA LEU A 139 13.46 6.61 19.41
C LEU A 139 13.73 5.23 20.03
N ASP A 140 12.71 4.67 20.68
CA ASP A 140 12.81 3.35 21.33
C ASP A 140 11.52 2.58 21.15
N GLY A 141 11.58 1.36 20.59
CA GLY A 141 10.40 0.53 20.38
C GLY A 141 10.61 -0.60 19.39
N THR A 142 9.55 -1.39 19.23
CA THR A 142 9.47 -2.46 18.22
C THR A 142 8.16 -2.29 17.46
N TRP A 143 8.25 -2.15 16.14
CA TRP A 143 7.12 -1.95 15.24
C TRP A 143 6.90 -3.21 14.41
N PRO A 144 5.83 -4.00 14.69
CA PRO A 144 5.49 -5.19 13.92
C PRO A 144 4.85 -4.84 12.57
N TYR A 145 4.70 -5.83 11.72
CA TYR A 145 4.04 -5.71 10.42
C TYR A 145 4.65 -4.66 9.49
N SER A 146 5.98 -4.50 9.53
CA SER A 146 6.73 -3.54 8.72
C SER A 146 7.01 -4.09 7.32
N SER A 147 5.98 -4.12 6.46
CA SER A 147 6.02 -4.74 5.14
C SER A 147 7.16 -4.20 4.27
N GLY A 148 7.88 -5.10 3.59
CA GLY A 148 9.03 -4.75 2.75
C GLY A 148 10.28 -4.34 3.52
N ALA A 149 10.35 -4.55 4.84
CA ALA A 149 11.50 -4.20 5.67
C ALA A 149 12.87 -4.70 5.15
N PRO A 150 13.00 -5.91 4.57
CA PRO A 150 14.28 -6.41 4.07
C PRO A 150 14.97 -5.48 3.06
N TYR A 151 14.19 -4.84 2.17
CA TYR A 151 14.72 -3.96 1.11
C TYR A 151 14.53 -2.47 1.38
N SER A 152 14.05 -2.09 2.55
CA SER A 152 13.83 -0.69 2.91
C SER A 152 15.14 0.01 3.29
N THR A 153 15.33 1.21 2.76
CA THR A 153 16.44 2.11 3.09
C THR A 153 16.14 2.97 4.30
N HIS A 154 14.86 3.20 4.56
CA HIS A 154 14.34 4.02 5.64
C HIS A 154 13.14 3.33 6.32
N TYR A 155 12.80 3.81 7.49
CA TYR A 155 11.57 3.49 8.18
C TYR A 155 10.78 4.78 8.42
N VAL A 156 9.53 4.80 7.96
CA VAL A 156 8.57 5.87 8.27
C VAL A 156 7.62 5.35 9.32
N GLY A 157 7.65 5.92 10.50
CA GLY A 157 6.85 5.43 11.60
C GLY A 157 6.24 6.53 12.43
N GLN A 158 5.37 6.13 13.32
CA GLN A 158 4.90 7.03 14.37
C GLN A 158 5.03 6.38 15.74
N THR A 159 5.21 7.24 16.72
CA THR A 159 5.35 6.88 18.13
C THR A 159 4.65 7.93 18.98
N LEU A 160 4.62 7.75 20.29
CA LEU A 160 4.13 8.78 21.21
C LEU A 160 5.30 9.55 21.82
N ARG A 161 5.14 10.87 22.00
CA ARG A 161 6.09 11.63 22.79
C ARG A 161 6.09 11.11 24.23
N ALA A 162 7.27 10.90 24.79
CA ALA A 162 7.42 10.48 26.18
C ALA A 162 6.72 11.47 27.12
N PRO A 163 6.09 11.00 28.20
CA PRO A 163 5.50 11.88 29.19
C PRO A 163 6.56 12.79 29.84
N ASP A 164 6.17 14.04 30.17
CA ASP A 164 7.09 15.02 30.78
C ASP A 164 7.52 14.59 32.18
N LYS A 165 6.66 13.86 32.91
CA LYS A 165 6.94 13.29 34.22
C LYS A 165 6.50 11.83 34.30
N PRO A 166 7.16 10.99 35.13
CA PRO A 166 6.70 9.64 35.38
C PRO A 166 5.26 9.61 35.88
N GLY A 167 4.38 8.86 35.20
CA GLY A 167 2.97 8.74 35.54
C GLY A 167 2.01 9.67 34.77
N ASP A 168 2.52 10.66 34.05
CA ASP A 168 1.70 11.43 33.11
C ASP A 168 1.31 10.59 31.88
N PRO A 169 0.20 10.91 31.21
CA PRO A 169 -0.16 10.26 29.95
C PRO A 169 0.91 10.57 28.87
N PRO A 170 1.04 9.69 27.86
CA PRO A 170 1.90 9.98 26.71
C PRO A 170 1.49 11.29 26.03
N GLY A 171 2.46 11.98 25.44
CA GLY A 171 2.21 13.16 24.63
C GLY A 171 1.64 12.81 23.24
N PRO A 172 1.50 13.81 22.37
CA PRO A 172 0.94 13.62 21.03
C PRO A 172 1.75 12.64 20.17
N PRO A 173 1.15 12.14 19.07
CA PRO A 173 1.85 11.33 18.08
C PRO A 173 3.01 12.12 17.46
N VAL A 174 4.13 11.43 17.27
CA VAL A 174 5.31 11.92 16.57
C VAL A 174 5.55 11.04 15.35
N LEU A 175 5.39 11.62 14.18
CA LEU A 175 5.80 11.03 12.92
C LEU A 175 7.32 11.19 12.78
N PHE A 176 8.01 10.14 12.32
CA PHE A 176 9.45 10.17 12.12
C PHE A 176 9.88 9.42 10.86
N VAL A 177 11.03 9.78 10.34
CA VAL A 177 11.75 9.01 9.33
C VAL A 177 13.14 8.65 9.88
N ALA A 178 13.50 7.37 9.84
CA ALA A 178 14.75 6.86 10.37
C ALA A 178 15.54 6.12 9.29
N PRO A 179 16.85 6.40 9.13
CA PRO A 179 17.71 5.73 8.15
C PRO A 179 17.94 4.26 8.55
N ARG A 180 18.33 3.43 7.58
CA ARG A 180 18.54 1.97 7.77
C ARG A 180 19.48 1.64 8.94
N SER A 181 20.44 2.52 9.24
CA SER A 181 21.39 2.34 10.34
C SER A 181 20.78 2.50 11.73
N ALA A 182 19.58 3.07 11.85
CA ALA A 182 18.92 3.33 13.13
C ALA A 182 18.06 2.17 13.64
N TRP A 183 17.88 1.11 12.86
CA TRP A 183 16.97 0.00 13.20
C TRP A 183 17.44 -1.34 12.69
N THR A 184 16.94 -2.42 13.33
CA THR A 184 17.19 -3.81 12.97
C THR A 184 15.90 -4.50 12.54
N VAL A 185 15.98 -5.39 11.56
CA VAL A 185 14.88 -6.28 11.15
C VAL A 185 14.93 -7.50 12.05
N LEU A 186 13.78 -7.89 12.63
CA LEU A 186 13.66 -9.12 13.39
C LEU A 186 13.24 -10.27 12.48
N ASP A 187 13.70 -11.47 12.75
CA ASP A 187 13.33 -12.67 11.98
C ASP A 187 12.07 -13.30 12.56
N ASP A 188 10.92 -12.64 12.39
CA ASP A 188 9.65 -13.02 13.00
C ASP A 188 8.46 -13.12 12.02
N TRP A 189 8.70 -12.96 10.70
CA TRP A 189 7.65 -13.10 9.70
C TRP A 189 7.47 -14.56 9.26
N HIS A 190 6.98 -15.39 10.18
CA HIS A 190 6.77 -16.83 9.98
C HIS A 190 5.38 -17.27 10.46
N GLY A 191 4.91 -18.42 9.94
CA GLY A 191 3.70 -19.08 10.43
C GLY A 191 2.39 -18.34 10.13
N VAL A 192 2.42 -17.32 9.27
CA VAL A 192 1.22 -16.54 8.88
C VAL A 192 0.39 -17.31 7.85
N LEU A 193 -0.93 -17.03 7.84
CA LEU A 193 -1.87 -17.70 6.93
C LEU A 193 -1.54 -17.42 5.46
N GLY A 194 -1.44 -16.16 5.07
CA GLY A 194 -1.15 -15.68 3.72
C GLY A 194 -0.26 -14.45 3.77
N LEU A 195 -0.02 -13.81 2.60
CA LEU A 195 0.94 -12.72 2.45
C LEU A 195 2.34 -13.10 3.00
N ARG A 196 2.69 -14.38 2.87
CA ARG A 196 3.91 -14.95 3.45
C ARG A 196 5.19 -14.33 2.89
N GLY A 197 5.13 -13.83 1.67
CA GLY A 197 6.27 -13.25 0.95
C GLY A 197 6.37 -11.72 1.03
N THR A 198 5.74 -11.07 2.00
CA THR A 198 5.71 -9.59 2.10
C THR A 198 6.88 -9.00 2.85
N GLY A 199 7.69 -9.82 3.56
CA GLY A 199 8.75 -9.32 4.43
C GLY A 199 8.21 -8.37 5.49
N SER A 200 7.04 -8.69 6.08
CA SER A 200 6.40 -7.83 7.08
C SER A 200 6.96 -8.07 8.49
N ASN A 201 8.27 -8.20 8.55
CA ASN A 201 9.01 -8.39 9.78
C ASN A 201 8.80 -7.22 10.75
N SER A 202 8.93 -7.46 12.03
CA SER A 202 9.11 -6.39 13.00
C SER A 202 10.45 -5.67 12.78
N ILE A 203 10.45 -4.38 13.01
CA ILE A 203 11.71 -3.62 13.15
C ILE A 203 11.87 -3.17 14.60
N ARG A 204 13.11 -3.04 15.07
CA ARG A 204 13.44 -2.58 16.40
C ARG A 204 14.40 -1.41 16.35
N MET A 205 14.09 -0.38 17.14
CA MET A 205 14.99 0.71 17.47
C MET A 205 15.30 0.64 18.96
N GLU A 206 16.59 0.62 19.31
CA GLU A 206 17.07 0.59 20.69
C GLU A 206 17.87 1.86 20.94
N GLN A 207 17.28 2.82 21.66
CA GLN A 207 17.88 4.12 21.92
C GLN A 207 18.42 4.79 20.64
N ALA A 208 17.68 4.68 19.53
CA ALA A 208 18.10 5.19 18.24
C ALA A 208 18.04 6.72 18.22
N ARG A 209 19.20 7.35 18.13
CA ARG A 209 19.33 8.80 18.10
C ARG A 209 19.21 9.31 16.68
N VAL A 210 18.17 10.12 16.43
CA VAL A 210 17.92 10.74 15.13
C VAL A 210 17.90 12.26 15.24
N PRO A 211 18.26 13.01 14.17
CA PRO A 211 18.09 14.45 14.14
C PRO A 211 16.63 14.87 14.39
N ALA A 212 16.40 15.92 15.16
CA ALA A 212 15.06 16.40 15.49
C ALA A 212 14.24 16.79 14.24
N TYR A 213 14.88 17.30 13.18
CA TYR A 213 14.21 17.64 11.92
C TYR A 213 13.69 16.43 11.14
N LEU A 214 14.10 15.19 11.47
CA LEU A 214 13.53 13.95 10.96
C LEU A 214 12.31 13.48 11.77
N THR A 215 11.81 14.31 12.68
CA THR A 215 10.61 14.05 13.48
C THR A 215 9.63 15.22 13.36
N ARG A 216 8.32 14.93 13.49
CA ARG A 216 7.27 15.96 13.50
C ARG A 216 6.08 15.51 14.35
N GLU A 217 5.58 16.41 15.21
CA GLU A 217 4.31 16.16 15.89
C GLU A 217 3.19 16.18 14.85
N ALA A 218 2.74 15.00 14.44
CA ALA A 218 1.64 14.77 13.49
C ALA A 218 1.20 13.30 13.57
N SER A 219 -0.05 13.04 13.18
CA SER A 219 -0.54 11.68 12.93
C SER A 219 -0.37 11.33 11.46
N LEU A 220 0.04 10.09 11.15
CA LEU A 220 0.17 9.61 9.78
C LEU A 220 -1.16 9.64 9.00
N LEU A 221 -2.29 9.49 9.70
CA LEU A 221 -3.63 9.53 9.10
C LEU A 221 -4.25 10.93 9.07
N ASP A 222 -3.67 11.90 9.77
CA ASP A 222 -4.18 13.27 9.87
C ASP A 222 -3.06 14.27 9.59
N LEU A 223 -2.63 14.31 8.35
CA LEU A 223 -1.58 15.23 7.89
C LEU A 223 -2.15 16.64 7.69
N PRO A 224 -1.39 17.70 8.04
CA PRO A 224 -1.81 19.09 7.83
C PRO A 224 -1.68 19.45 6.34
N VAL A 225 -2.78 19.36 5.61
CA VAL A 225 -2.82 19.57 4.16
C VAL A 225 -3.73 20.72 3.70
N GLU A 226 -4.42 21.41 4.62
CA GLU A 226 -5.33 22.52 4.29
C GLU A 226 -4.60 23.65 3.56
N GLY A 227 -5.07 23.99 2.33
CA GLY A 227 -4.45 25.02 1.48
C GLY A 227 -3.06 24.68 0.97
N GLY A 228 -2.65 23.43 1.10
CA GLY A 228 -1.34 22.92 0.69
C GLY A 228 -0.50 22.39 1.86
N SER A 229 0.59 21.72 1.55
CA SER A 229 1.55 21.15 2.50
C SER A 229 2.93 21.79 2.30
N VAL A 230 3.89 21.42 3.17
CA VAL A 230 5.31 21.73 2.95
C VAL A 230 5.76 21.23 1.57
N GLY A 231 5.46 19.98 1.25
CA GLY A 231 5.87 19.37 0.00
C GLY A 231 5.21 19.94 -1.23
N SER A 232 3.92 20.29 -1.19
CA SER A 232 3.25 20.88 -2.36
C SER A 232 3.86 22.23 -2.73
N LYS A 233 4.33 23.01 -1.75
CA LYS A 233 5.02 24.27 -1.96
C LYS A 233 6.47 24.06 -2.46
N LEU A 234 7.20 23.12 -1.82
CA LEU A 234 8.59 22.82 -2.14
C LEU A 234 8.77 22.27 -3.57
N HIS A 235 7.86 21.40 -3.98
CA HIS A 235 7.92 20.70 -5.29
C HIS A 235 7.05 21.30 -6.37
N GLY A 236 6.16 22.26 -6.02
CA GLY A 236 5.19 22.81 -6.96
C GLY A 236 4.17 21.80 -7.47
N ASN A 237 3.97 20.69 -6.75
CA ASN A 237 3.08 19.60 -7.14
C ASN A 237 1.96 19.39 -6.09
N PRO A 238 0.68 19.61 -6.48
CA PRO A 238 -0.46 19.46 -5.56
C PRO A 238 -0.61 18.06 -4.95
N MET A 239 -0.09 17.00 -5.58
CA MET A 239 -0.16 15.63 -5.08
C MET A 239 0.36 15.51 -3.64
N TYR A 240 1.37 16.29 -3.26
CA TYR A 240 1.93 16.26 -1.90
C TYR A 240 1.06 16.98 -0.85
N ALA A 241 -0.10 17.51 -1.23
CA ALA A 241 -1.11 18.05 -0.32
C ALA A 241 -2.37 17.17 -0.25
N GLY A 242 -2.25 15.88 -0.55
CA GLY A 242 -3.34 14.92 -0.46
C GLY A 242 -3.52 14.34 0.94
N ARG A 243 -4.74 13.89 1.24
CA ARG A 243 -5.06 13.23 2.51
C ARG A 243 -4.64 11.77 2.51
N ALA A 244 -4.19 11.29 3.65
CA ALA A 244 -3.55 9.99 3.77
C ALA A 244 -4.54 8.82 3.86
N LEU A 245 -5.72 9.00 4.47
CA LEU A 245 -6.65 7.88 4.74
C LEU A 245 -7.13 7.22 3.44
N SER A 246 -7.64 7.99 2.51
CA SER A 246 -8.10 7.47 1.21
C SER A 246 -6.92 6.95 0.37
N PHE A 247 -5.76 7.60 0.42
CA PHE A 247 -4.56 7.13 -0.24
C PHE A 247 -4.19 5.69 0.20
N PHE A 248 -4.10 5.41 1.52
CA PHE A 248 -3.81 4.08 2.03
C PHE A 248 -4.86 3.04 1.63
N HIS A 249 -6.15 3.40 1.62
CA HIS A 249 -7.19 2.48 1.18
C HIS A 249 -7.12 2.20 -0.33
N GLY A 250 -6.67 3.17 -1.13
CA GLY A 250 -6.48 3.01 -2.57
C GLY A 250 -5.36 2.01 -2.90
N GLU A 251 -4.21 2.09 -2.23
CA GLU A 251 -3.13 1.11 -2.43
C GLU A 251 -3.54 -0.30 -2.02
N LEU A 252 -4.26 -0.45 -0.90
CA LEU A 252 -4.78 -1.74 -0.46
C LEU A 252 -5.81 -2.31 -1.43
N ALA A 253 -6.70 -1.46 -1.98
CA ALA A 253 -7.67 -1.88 -3.00
C ALA A 253 -6.98 -2.32 -4.29
N ALA A 254 -5.93 -1.64 -4.72
CA ALA A 254 -5.15 -2.01 -5.91
C ALA A 254 -4.53 -3.41 -5.77
N ILE A 255 -3.98 -3.74 -4.59
CA ILE A 255 -3.44 -5.07 -4.29
C ILE A 255 -4.54 -6.14 -4.38
N MET A 256 -5.70 -5.89 -3.78
CA MET A 256 -6.82 -6.84 -3.79
C MET A 256 -7.39 -7.08 -5.19
N ILE A 257 -7.52 -6.02 -6.00
CA ILE A 257 -7.98 -6.14 -7.39
C ILE A 257 -6.97 -6.94 -8.21
N GLY A 258 -5.67 -6.69 -8.06
CA GLY A 258 -4.62 -7.49 -8.69
C GLY A 258 -4.66 -8.96 -8.27
N THR A 259 -4.90 -9.25 -6.98
CA THR A 259 -5.07 -10.60 -6.45
C THR A 259 -6.29 -11.30 -7.04
N ALA A 260 -7.42 -10.59 -7.20
CA ALA A 260 -8.62 -11.14 -7.83
C ALA A 260 -8.41 -11.44 -9.32
N TYR A 261 -7.68 -10.59 -10.05
CA TYR A 261 -7.27 -10.88 -11.43
C TYR A 261 -6.36 -12.12 -11.50
N ALA A 262 -5.38 -12.26 -10.60
CA ALA A 262 -4.54 -13.47 -10.53
C ALA A 262 -5.37 -14.72 -10.31
N ALA A 263 -6.39 -14.66 -9.45
CA ALA A 263 -7.31 -15.75 -9.20
C ALA A 263 -8.20 -16.05 -10.43
N ALA A 264 -8.65 -15.02 -11.16
CA ALA A 264 -9.44 -15.21 -12.39
C ALA A 264 -8.60 -15.83 -13.52
N ASP A 265 -7.34 -15.40 -13.69
CA ASP A 265 -6.39 -15.98 -14.65
C ASP A 265 -6.15 -17.48 -14.33
N GLU A 266 -5.90 -17.81 -13.07
CA GLU A 266 -5.70 -19.19 -12.62
C GLU A 266 -6.98 -20.02 -12.77
N TYR A 267 -8.15 -19.44 -12.48
CA TYR A 267 -9.43 -20.08 -12.68
C TYR A 267 -9.65 -20.44 -14.16
N ALA A 268 -9.40 -19.50 -15.06
CA ALA A 268 -9.48 -19.73 -16.50
C ALA A 268 -8.57 -20.90 -16.93
N ARG A 269 -7.33 -20.93 -16.43
CA ARG A 269 -6.38 -22.03 -16.65
C ARG A 269 -6.91 -23.38 -16.14
N ILE A 270 -7.46 -23.39 -14.92
CA ILE A 270 -8.01 -24.60 -14.28
C ILE A 270 -9.18 -25.17 -15.11
N VAL A 271 -10.13 -24.34 -15.50
CA VAL A 271 -11.33 -24.81 -16.20
C VAL A 271 -11.03 -25.27 -17.62
N ALA A 272 -10.06 -24.61 -18.30
CA ALA A 272 -9.62 -25.01 -19.63
C ALA A 272 -8.81 -26.32 -19.63
N ALA A 273 -8.04 -26.59 -18.59
CA ALA A 273 -7.17 -27.76 -18.52
C ALA A 273 -7.85 -29.01 -17.96
N ARG A 274 -9.04 -28.91 -17.36
CA ARG A 274 -9.65 -30.03 -16.63
C ARG A 274 -10.76 -30.76 -17.44
N PRO A 275 -10.50 -32.01 -17.89
CA PRO A 275 -11.50 -32.83 -18.55
C PRO A 275 -12.70 -33.14 -17.64
N LEU A 276 -13.86 -33.33 -18.23
CA LEU A 276 -15.05 -33.81 -17.55
C LEU A 276 -14.90 -35.30 -17.24
N LEU A 277 -15.42 -35.75 -16.09
CA LEU A 277 -15.30 -37.15 -15.64
C LEU A 277 -15.95 -38.14 -16.61
N LEU A 278 -17.11 -37.79 -17.16
CA LEU A 278 -17.90 -38.65 -18.02
C LEU A 278 -17.76 -38.31 -19.53
N GLU A 279 -17.10 -37.22 -19.85
CA GLU A 279 -16.90 -36.71 -21.22
C GLU A 279 -15.44 -36.21 -21.36
N PRO A 280 -14.46 -37.12 -21.44
CA PRO A 280 -13.04 -36.74 -21.36
C PRO A 280 -12.54 -35.86 -22.52
N ASP A 281 -13.24 -35.82 -23.63
CA ASP A 281 -12.97 -34.97 -24.78
C ASP A 281 -13.45 -33.52 -24.61
N ARG A 282 -14.16 -33.24 -23.50
CA ARG A 282 -14.63 -31.92 -23.12
C ARG A 282 -13.97 -31.47 -21.81
N THR A 283 -13.85 -30.18 -21.63
CA THR A 283 -13.31 -29.56 -20.41
C THR A 283 -14.40 -28.86 -19.62
N ARG A 284 -14.07 -28.40 -18.43
CA ARG A 284 -14.97 -27.55 -17.64
C ARG A 284 -15.30 -26.23 -18.35
N ALA A 285 -14.39 -25.73 -19.21
CA ALA A 285 -14.63 -24.51 -20.01
C ALA A 285 -15.83 -24.66 -20.98
N ASP A 286 -16.21 -25.88 -21.33
CA ASP A 286 -17.36 -26.14 -22.20
C ASP A 286 -18.72 -26.10 -21.48
N LEU A 287 -18.72 -25.93 -20.16
CA LEU A 287 -19.92 -25.91 -19.33
C LEU A 287 -20.36 -24.47 -19.03
N HIS A 288 -21.66 -24.20 -19.27
CA HIS A 288 -22.26 -22.88 -19.05
C HIS A 288 -22.01 -22.28 -17.64
N ASP A 289 -22.04 -23.11 -16.59
CA ASP A 289 -21.83 -22.65 -15.23
C ASP A 289 -20.41 -22.08 -15.01
N TYR A 290 -19.39 -22.75 -15.55
CA TYR A 290 -18.01 -22.24 -15.42
C TYR A 290 -17.77 -20.99 -16.26
N GLN A 291 -18.38 -20.92 -17.45
CA GLN A 291 -18.37 -19.71 -18.29
C GLN A 291 -19.05 -18.54 -17.56
N ARG A 292 -20.21 -18.77 -16.95
CA ARG A 292 -20.94 -17.78 -16.15
C ARG A 292 -20.13 -17.32 -14.96
N HIS A 293 -19.56 -18.25 -14.16
CA HIS A 293 -18.73 -17.89 -13.00
C HIS A 293 -17.56 -16.98 -13.37
N LEU A 294 -16.84 -17.31 -14.46
CA LEU A 294 -15.72 -16.50 -14.92
C LEU A 294 -16.20 -15.13 -15.43
N GLY A 295 -17.28 -15.09 -16.21
CA GLY A 295 -17.84 -13.85 -16.74
C GLY A 295 -18.34 -12.90 -15.65
N GLU A 296 -19.08 -13.42 -14.66
CA GLU A 296 -19.51 -12.66 -13.48
C GLU A 296 -18.32 -12.14 -12.68
N ALA A 297 -17.32 -12.98 -12.44
CA ALA A 297 -16.12 -12.60 -11.71
C ALA A 297 -15.36 -11.45 -12.40
N LEU A 298 -15.11 -11.58 -13.71
CA LEU A 298 -14.44 -10.54 -14.50
C LEU A 298 -15.24 -9.24 -14.51
N GLY A 299 -16.56 -9.31 -14.67
CA GLY A 299 -17.44 -8.13 -14.62
C GLY A 299 -17.32 -7.36 -13.31
N MET A 300 -17.31 -8.06 -12.18
CA MET A 300 -17.18 -7.44 -10.85
C MET A 300 -15.76 -6.92 -10.59
N ILE A 301 -14.71 -7.62 -11.05
CA ILE A 301 -13.32 -7.13 -10.92
C ILE A 301 -13.14 -5.86 -11.76
N HIS A 302 -13.67 -5.81 -12.99
CA HIS A 302 -13.63 -4.61 -13.83
C HIS A 302 -14.37 -3.43 -13.19
N LEU A 303 -15.51 -3.68 -12.53
CA LEU A 303 -16.23 -2.65 -11.77
C LEU A 303 -15.38 -2.10 -10.62
N ALA A 304 -14.73 -2.98 -9.86
CA ALA A 304 -13.83 -2.59 -8.77
C ALA A 304 -12.63 -1.77 -9.29
N GLU A 305 -12.04 -2.18 -10.40
CA GLU A 305 -10.94 -1.44 -11.04
C GLU A 305 -11.38 -0.08 -11.58
N ALA A 306 -12.58 0.02 -12.16
CA ALA A 306 -13.14 1.30 -12.61
C ALA A 306 -13.34 2.27 -11.43
N ALA A 307 -13.84 1.77 -10.29
CA ALA A 307 -13.97 2.54 -9.06
C ALA A 307 -12.61 2.99 -8.51
N LEU A 308 -11.62 2.10 -8.49
CA LEU A 308 -10.24 2.41 -8.07
C LEU A 308 -9.67 3.56 -8.92
N ARG A 309 -9.75 3.44 -10.24
CA ARG A 309 -9.21 4.42 -11.18
C ARG A 309 -9.89 5.78 -11.02
N GLN A 310 -11.23 5.82 -11.02
CA GLN A 310 -11.96 7.08 -10.88
C GLN A 310 -11.67 7.75 -9.53
N SER A 311 -11.65 7.00 -8.43
CA SER A 311 -11.34 7.57 -7.11
C SER A 311 -9.90 8.08 -7.00
N ALA A 312 -8.95 7.47 -7.72
CA ALA A 312 -7.58 7.98 -7.80
C ALA A 312 -7.52 9.35 -8.54
N GLU A 313 -8.27 9.50 -9.64
CA GLU A 313 -8.41 10.79 -10.35
C GLU A 313 -9.10 11.83 -9.46
N ASP A 314 -10.19 11.47 -8.77
CA ASP A 314 -10.91 12.36 -7.85
C ASP A 314 -10.00 12.85 -6.71
N TRP A 315 -9.13 11.96 -6.19
CA TRP A 315 -8.16 12.30 -5.17
C TRP A 315 -7.12 13.31 -5.71
N MET A 316 -6.58 13.09 -6.90
CA MET A 316 -5.66 14.02 -7.56
C MET A 316 -6.32 15.37 -7.82
N ASP A 317 -7.60 15.37 -8.20
CA ASP A 317 -8.39 16.58 -8.39
C ASP A 317 -8.62 17.35 -7.08
N ALA A 318 -8.96 16.64 -6.00
CA ALA A 318 -9.10 17.21 -4.66
C ALA A 318 -7.80 17.91 -4.21
N CYS A 319 -6.63 17.31 -4.48
CA CYS A 319 -5.34 17.94 -4.22
C CYS A 319 -5.16 19.25 -5.02
N ARG A 320 -5.51 19.26 -6.31
CA ARG A 320 -5.42 20.46 -7.17
C ARG A 320 -6.30 21.59 -6.65
N ARG A 321 -7.58 21.29 -6.35
CA ARG A 321 -8.54 22.27 -5.83
C ARG A 321 -8.13 22.84 -4.48
N ASN A 322 -7.58 21.98 -3.61
CA ASN A 322 -7.08 22.37 -2.29
C ASN A 322 -5.91 23.36 -2.39
N VAL A 323 -4.93 23.08 -3.24
CA VAL A 323 -3.73 23.92 -3.39
C VAL A 323 -4.04 25.21 -4.16
N SER A 324 -4.95 25.18 -5.15
CA SER A 324 -5.38 26.38 -5.88
C SER A 324 -6.29 27.31 -5.07
N GLY A 325 -6.82 26.86 -3.94
CA GLY A 325 -7.79 27.59 -3.12
C GLY A 325 -9.22 27.58 -3.67
N GLU A 326 -9.50 26.76 -4.68
CA GLU A 326 -10.85 26.60 -5.24
C GLU A 326 -11.79 25.93 -4.24
N ALA A 327 -11.36 24.83 -3.62
CA ALA A 327 -12.09 24.15 -2.57
C ALA A 327 -11.14 23.32 -1.68
N PRO A 328 -11.35 23.27 -0.36
CA PRO A 328 -10.51 22.45 0.52
C PRO A 328 -10.72 20.97 0.25
N PHE A 329 -9.67 20.15 0.35
CA PHE A 329 -9.77 18.70 0.44
C PHE A 329 -10.21 18.33 1.87
N THR A 330 -11.51 18.18 2.07
CA THR A 330 -12.11 17.98 3.40
C THR A 330 -11.95 16.57 3.93
N VAL A 331 -12.07 16.39 5.26
CA VAL A 331 -12.13 15.06 5.90
C VAL A 331 -13.32 14.25 5.39
N ALA A 332 -14.46 14.87 5.17
CA ALA A 332 -15.66 14.19 4.63
C ALA A 332 -15.41 13.64 3.20
N GLU A 333 -14.70 14.39 2.36
CA GLU A 333 -14.31 13.93 1.03
C GLU A 333 -13.30 12.78 1.10
N ASP A 334 -12.32 12.86 2.01
CA ASP A 334 -11.35 11.79 2.28
C ASP A 334 -12.05 10.50 2.77
N ASN A 335 -12.99 10.61 3.71
CA ASN A 335 -13.80 9.48 4.19
C ASN A 335 -14.59 8.82 3.05
N ARG A 336 -15.20 9.61 2.17
CA ARG A 336 -15.97 9.12 1.01
C ARG A 336 -15.07 8.37 0.02
N LEU A 337 -13.90 8.91 -0.30
CA LEU A 337 -12.92 8.26 -1.18
C LEU A 337 -12.37 6.98 -0.55
N ALA A 338 -12.02 7.01 0.75
CA ALA A 338 -11.56 5.84 1.49
C ALA A 338 -12.60 4.71 1.48
N LEU A 339 -13.87 5.03 1.72
CA LEU A 339 -14.96 4.05 1.66
C LEU A 339 -15.14 3.47 0.26
N THR A 340 -14.98 4.28 -0.79
CA THR A 340 -15.08 3.82 -2.20
C THR A 340 -13.95 2.84 -2.53
N PHE A 341 -12.71 3.15 -2.16
CA PHE A 341 -11.58 2.24 -2.32
C PHE A 341 -11.77 0.95 -1.53
N LEU A 342 -12.23 1.04 -0.28
CA LEU A 342 -12.46 -0.13 0.56
C LEU A 342 -13.56 -1.04 -0.03
N ASN A 343 -14.64 -0.46 -0.59
CA ASN A 343 -15.68 -1.22 -1.30
C ASN A 343 -15.15 -1.88 -2.58
N ALA A 344 -14.24 -1.25 -3.31
CA ALA A 344 -13.59 -1.86 -4.47
C ALA A 344 -12.76 -3.09 -4.06
N GLY A 345 -11.96 -2.98 -2.98
CA GLY A 345 -11.23 -4.13 -2.41
C GLY A 345 -12.16 -5.23 -1.91
N ARG A 346 -13.28 -4.88 -1.26
CA ARG A 346 -14.30 -5.83 -0.80
C ARG A 346 -14.95 -6.58 -1.97
N THR A 347 -15.30 -5.88 -3.02
CA THR A 347 -15.84 -6.50 -4.24
C THR A 347 -14.88 -7.55 -4.82
N ALA A 348 -13.59 -7.22 -4.88
CA ALA A 348 -12.55 -8.15 -5.33
C ALA A 348 -12.44 -9.39 -4.41
N TRP A 349 -12.51 -9.21 -3.08
CA TRP A 349 -12.54 -10.31 -2.12
C TRP A 349 -13.78 -11.19 -2.27
N ASP A 350 -14.96 -10.59 -2.37
CA ASP A 350 -16.23 -11.33 -2.48
C ASP A 350 -16.27 -12.22 -3.74
N VAL A 351 -15.73 -11.72 -4.84
CA VAL A 351 -15.58 -12.48 -6.08
C VAL A 351 -14.60 -13.65 -5.91
N LEU A 352 -13.43 -13.38 -5.30
CA LEU A 352 -12.42 -14.40 -5.12
C LEU A 352 -12.92 -15.53 -4.25
N GLN A 353 -13.45 -15.25 -3.05
CA GLN A 353 -13.90 -16.24 -2.11
C GLN A 353 -15.21 -16.91 -2.54
N GLY A 354 -16.20 -16.12 -2.95
CA GLY A 354 -17.58 -16.54 -3.19
C GLY A 354 -17.77 -17.27 -4.53
N THR A 355 -16.94 -16.96 -5.52
CA THR A 355 -17.07 -17.52 -6.86
C THR A 355 -15.85 -18.32 -7.27
N LEU A 356 -14.69 -17.69 -7.43
CA LEU A 356 -13.52 -18.31 -8.04
C LEU A 356 -12.95 -19.46 -7.20
N PHE A 357 -12.64 -19.21 -5.93
CA PHE A 357 -12.08 -20.25 -5.05
C PHE A 357 -13.08 -21.39 -4.82
N ARG A 358 -14.33 -21.07 -4.50
CA ARG A 358 -15.38 -22.05 -4.22
C ARG A 358 -15.64 -23.02 -5.37
N THR A 359 -15.53 -22.56 -6.62
CA THR A 359 -15.86 -23.35 -7.81
C THR A 359 -14.64 -23.93 -8.53
N ALA A 360 -13.41 -23.56 -8.14
CA ALA A 360 -12.17 -24.13 -8.67
C ALA A 360 -12.05 -25.65 -8.43
N GLY A 361 -12.58 -26.11 -7.30
CA GLY A 361 -12.57 -27.51 -6.89
C GLY A 361 -11.50 -27.82 -5.85
N SER A 362 -11.77 -28.85 -5.02
CA SER A 362 -10.99 -29.19 -3.81
C SER A 362 -9.51 -29.49 -4.05
N ARG A 363 -9.10 -29.93 -5.24
CA ARG A 363 -7.69 -30.13 -5.57
C ARG A 363 -6.91 -28.83 -5.43
N HIS A 364 -7.50 -27.69 -5.86
CA HIS A 364 -6.86 -26.39 -5.90
C HIS A 364 -6.89 -25.64 -4.54
N ALA A 365 -7.42 -26.30 -3.51
CA ALA A 365 -7.34 -25.86 -2.11
C ALA A 365 -6.14 -26.48 -1.35
N ARG A 366 -5.28 -27.25 -2.03
CA ARG A 366 -4.10 -27.87 -1.42
C ARG A 366 -2.91 -26.93 -1.35
N ASP A 367 -2.00 -27.18 -0.42
CA ASP A 367 -0.73 -26.48 -0.34
C ASP A 367 0.05 -26.58 -1.67
N GLY A 368 0.67 -25.48 -2.06
CA GLY A 368 1.40 -25.36 -3.32
C GLY A 368 0.54 -24.96 -4.54
N GLU A 369 -0.77 -25.08 -4.46
CA GLU A 369 -1.66 -24.62 -5.53
C GLU A 369 -1.82 -23.09 -5.53
N ARG A 370 -1.77 -22.46 -6.71
CA ARG A 370 -1.87 -21.00 -6.84
C ARG A 370 -3.21 -20.44 -6.34
N MET A 371 -4.33 -21.11 -6.66
CA MET A 371 -5.65 -20.67 -6.21
C MET A 371 -5.76 -20.64 -4.68
N GLN A 372 -5.18 -21.63 -4.00
CA GLN A 372 -5.11 -21.66 -2.53
C GLN A 372 -4.26 -20.50 -1.99
N ARG A 373 -3.13 -20.19 -2.65
CA ARG A 373 -2.27 -19.06 -2.29
C ARG A 373 -3.04 -17.73 -2.39
N TYR A 374 -3.71 -17.48 -3.52
CA TYR A 374 -4.49 -16.25 -3.70
C TYR A 374 -5.59 -16.10 -2.67
N PHE A 375 -6.28 -17.20 -2.34
CA PHE A 375 -7.28 -17.19 -1.28
C PHE A 375 -6.67 -16.85 0.10
N ARG A 376 -5.54 -17.47 0.47
CA ARG A 376 -4.86 -17.18 1.75
C ARG A 376 -4.36 -15.73 1.84
N ASP A 377 -3.77 -15.24 0.76
CA ASP A 377 -3.26 -13.88 0.69
C ASP A 377 -4.40 -12.86 0.84
N ALA A 378 -5.49 -13.06 0.13
CA ALA A 378 -6.70 -12.24 0.24
C ALA A 378 -7.37 -12.34 1.62
N ALA A 379 -7.44 -13.55 2.21
CA ALA A 379 -7.97 -13.75 3.56
C ALA A 379 -7.13 -13.01 4.62
N THR A 380 -5.80 -13.04 4.49
CA THR A 380 -4.88 -12.32 5.38
C THR A 380 -5.03 -10.80 5.23
N TYR A 381 -5.14 -10.28 4.00
CA TYR A 381 -5.49 -8.87 3.78
C TYR A 381 -6.74 -8.49 4.57
N TRP A 382 -7.78 -9.35 4.58
CA TRP A 382 -9.04 -9.03 5.23
C TRP A 382 -8.96 -8.93 6.76
N THR A 383 -7.86 -9.39 7.36
CA THR A 383 -7.54 -9.19 8.79
C THR A 383 -6.70 -7.93 9.08
N HIS A 384 -6.29 -7.19 8.03
CA HIS A 384 -5.53 -5.96 8.19
C HIS A 384 -6.39 -4.83 8.77
N VAL A 385 -5.76 -3.84 9.41
CA VAL A 385 -6.43 -2.68 10.01
C VAL A 385 -7.28 -1.89 8.99
N GLY A 386 -6.87 -1.82 7.72
CA GLY A 386 -7.65 -1.12 6.68
C GLY A 386 -9.08 -1.63 6.56
N PRO A 387 -9.33 -2.91 6.26
CA PRO A 387 -10.69 -3.47 6.24
C PRO A 387 -11.46 -3.34 7.55
N SER A 388 -10.80 -3.32 8.72
CA SER A 388 -11.47 -3.14 10.02
C SER A 388 -12.09 -1.74 10.18
N MET A 389 -11.66 -0.76 9.39
CA MET A 389 -12.23 0.60 9.37
C MET A 389 -13.57 0.68 8.60
N TYR A 390 -14.09 -0.41 8.04
CA TYR A 390 -15.30 -0.40 7.22
C TYR A 390 -16.50 0.21 7.95
N GLU A 391 -16.89 -0.34 9.10
CA GLU A 391 -18.04 0.14 9.87
C GLU A 391 -17.89 1.60 10.34
N PRO A 392 -16.76 2.03 10.91
CA PRO A 392 -16.52 3.44 11.22
C PRO A 392 -16.64 4.35 9.99
N LEU A 393 -16.08 3.98 8.84
CA LEU A 393 -16.16 4.79 7.62
C LEU A 393 -17.57 4.90 7.06
N VAL A 394 -18.33 3.80 7.04
CA VAL A 394 -19.75 3.83 6.63
C VAL A 394 -20.54 4.79 7.51
N ARG A 395 -20.33 4.76 8.83
CA ARG A 395 -21.01 5.66 9.76
C ARG A 395 -20.58 7.11 9.57
N ARG A 396 -19.29 7.40 9.39
CA ARG A 396 -18.79 8.75 9.13
C ARG A 396 -19.41 9.33 7.87
N VAL A 397 -19.36 8.60 6.76
CA VAL A 397 -19.95 9.05 5.48
C VAL A 397 -21.45 9.28 5.59
N GLY A 398 -22.17 8.43 6.35
CA GLY A 398 -23.59 8.63 6.66
C GLY A 398 -23.83 9.90 7.47
N CYS A 399 -23.07 10.13 8.54
CA CYS A 399 -23.15 11.34 9.36
C CYS A 399 -22.83 12.60 8.54
N ASP A 400 -21.73 12.59 7.80
CA ASP A 400 -21.30 13.72 6.94
C ASP A 400 -22.41 14.10 5.94
N THR A 401 -23.04 13.10 5.32
CA THR A 401 -24.15 13.31 4.37
C THR A 401 -25.40 13.90 5.02
N LEU A 402 -25.67 13.55 6.29
CA LEU A 402 -26.81 14.03 7.07
C LEU A 402 -26.51 15.36 7.79
N GLY A 403 -25.30 15.90 7.68
CA GLY A 403 -24.86 17.09 8.41
C GLY A 403 -24.71 16.87 9.91
N LEU A 404 -24.44 15.64 10.34
CA LEU A 404 -24.22 15.25 11.73
C LEU A 404 -22.72 15.20 12.07
N PRO A 405 -22.32 15.49 13.33
CA PRO A 405 -20.93 15.34 13.76
C PRO A 405 -20.43 13.90 13.60
N SER A 406 -19.25 13.72 13.01
CA SER A 406 -18.64 12.40 12.78
C SER A 406 -17.27 12.23 13.44
N GLU A 407 -16.67 13.27 13.99
CA GLU A 407 -15.32 13.28 14.56
C GLU A 407 -15.17 12.35 15.77
N HIS A 408 -16.28 12.14 16.50
CA HIS A 408 -16.32 11.22 17.66
C HIS A 408 -16.26 9.74 17.28
N ILE A 409 -16.39 9.39 16.00
CA ILE A 409 -16.32 8.01 15.51
C ILE A 409 -14.86 7.67 15.27
N ALA A 410 -14.23 6.93 16.19
CA ALA A 410 -12.86 6.45 16.01
C ALA A 410 -12.77 5.53 14.79
N LEU A 411 -11.73 5.69 13.95
CA LEU A 411 -11.47 4.81 12.80
C LEU A 411 -10.78 3.53 13.24
N ILE A 412 -9.90 3.64 14.23
CA ILE A 412 -9.17 2.51 14.83
C ILE A 412 -9.63 2.42 16.29
N PRO A 413 -10.00 1.23 16.77
CA PRO A 413 -10.45 1.01 18.13
C PRO A 413 -9.36 1.25 19.18
#